data_ad1449406852d2a4d22fd407049bf849
#
_entry.id   ad1449406852d2a4d22fd407049bf849
#
_cell.length_a   1.000
_cell.length_b   1.000
_cell.length_c   1.000
_cell.angle_alpha   90.00
_cell.angle_beta   90.00
_cell.angle_gamma   90.00
#
_symmetry.space_group_name_H-M   'P 1'
#
loop_
_entity.id
_entity.type
_entity.pdbx_description
1 polymer ?
#
loop_
_entity_poly.entity_id
_entity_poly.type
_entity_poly.pdbx_seq_one_letter_code
_entity_poly.pdbx_strand_id
1 'polypeptide(L)'
;KSSKYLYFISKTFQLGLRHHCNGCRKSFSVTVGTIFHQTHIELQKWFLLISLMLNAKKGLSSCQAARDIEVSQTSTWSMMHRIRKAMKDDNSLLSGIVEMDETYVGGKPRKQNKKDDDDKTPPTPRGRATKKTPVVGMVERGGNVKAKSTSKFELAFKDFLKFVRSNIDVAKSILITDEYKAYNKMDKVLPHYSINHSKEYSNNGIHTNSIEGFWAILKRGIMGQFHWVSKKHLDLYIDEFCYRYNARNNNESVVFEHTLNNMLLL
;
A
#
# COMPACT_ATOMS: atom_id res chain seq x y z
N LYS A 1 23.83 15.58 5.27
CA LYS A 1 24.80 14.49 5.63
C LYS A 1 25.05 13.48 4.49
N SER A 2 24.33 13.54 3.36
CA SER A 2 24.43 12.58 2.24
C SER A 2 25.53 12.89 1.20
N SER A 3 26.07 14.11 1.19
CA SER A 3 27.02 14.54 0.14
C SER A 3 28.43 13.96 0.26
N LYS A 4 28.84 13.39 1.38
CA LYS A 4 30.19 12.85 1.59
C LYS A 4 30.38 11.39 1.14
N TYR A 5 29.30 10.66 0.86
CA TYR A 5 29.39 9.25 0.43
C TYR A 5 29.57 9.06 -1.08
N LEU A 6 29.21 10.05 -1.89
CA LEU A 6 29.27 9.99 -3.35
C LEU A 6 30.68 10.15 -3.95
N TYR A 7 31.65 10.62 -3.19
CA TYR A 7 32.98 10.96 -3.73
C TYR A 7 33.97 9.79 -3.84
N PHE A 8 33.62 8.59 -3.39
CA PHE A 8 34.53 7.43 -3.38
C PHE A 8 34.12 6.28 -4.29
N ILE A 9 33.16 6.48 -5.18
CA ILE A 9 32.81 5.47 -6.21
C ILE A 9 33.63 5.75 -7.48
N SER A 10 34.94 5.57 -7.41
CA SER A 10 35.75 5.53 -8.63
C SER A 10 36.44 4.18 -8.78
N LYS A 11 36.08 3.51 -9.85
CA LYS A 11 36.84 2.60 -10.70
C LYS A 11 36.68 1.09 -10.60
N THR A 12 36.08 0.47 -9.60
CA THR A 12 35.80 -0.98 -9.73
C THR A 12 34.53 -1.36 -8.96
N PHE A 13 33.44 -1.48 -9.66
CA PHE A 13 32.20 -2.08 -9.14
C PHE A 13 32.41 -3.61 -9.06
N GLN A 14 33.12 -4.09 -8.06
CA GLN A 14 33.12 -5.50 -7.72
C GLN A 14 32.16 -5.67 -6.52
N LEU A 15 31.04 -6.32 -6.76
CA LEU A 15 30.14 -6.84 -5.74
C LEU A 15 30.96 -7.69 -4.76
N GLY A 16 31.04 -7.25 -3.50
CA GLY A 16 31.80 -7.96 -2.46
C GLY A 16 32.97 -7.18 -1.88
N LEU A 17 33.41 -6.08 -2.50
CA LEU A 17 34.45 -5.22 -1.91
C LEU A 17 33.90 -4.49 -0.68
N ARG A 18 34.64 -4.59 0.41
CA ARG A 18 34.41 -3.80 1.61
C ARG A 18 35.22 -2.52 1.52
N HIS A 19 34.56 -1.42 1.78
CA HIS A 19 35.16 -0.09 1.87
C HIS A 19 35.37 0.29 3.32
N HIS A 20 36.33 1.15 3.60
CA HIS A 20 36.58 1.72 4.91
C HIS A 20 36.25 3.20 4.93
N CYS A 21 35.50 3.64 5.94
CA CYS A 21 35.24 5.06 6.17
C CYS A 21 36.44 5.70 6.85
N ASN A 22 37.08 6.69 6.22
CA ASN A 22 38.23 7.39 6.80
C ASN A 22 37.88 8.17 8.07
N GLY A 23 36.61 8.60 8.22
CA GLY A 23 36.16 9.36 9.40
C GLY A 23 35.88 8.51 10.62
N CYS A 24 35.20 7.35 10.45
CA CYS A 24 34.82 6.50 11.58
C CYS A 24 35.50 5.13 11.59
N ARG A 25 36.39 4.86 10.62
CA ARG A 25 37.17 3.60 10.44
C ARG A 25 36.31 2.32 10.36
N LYS A 26 35.00 2.45 10.15
CA LYS A 26 34.11 1.29 9.97
C LYS A 26 34.16 0.77 8.54
N SER A 27 34.15 -0.54 8.42
CA SER A 27 34.05 -1.22 7.13
C SER A 27 32.58 -1.30 6.70
N PHE A 28 32.31 -1.03 5.44
CA PHE A 28 30.96 -1.08 4.86
C PHE A 28 30.99 -1.64 3.41
N SER A 29 29.88 -2.15 2.95
CA SER A 29 29.63 -2.49 1.54
C SER A 29 28.75 -1.44 0.88
N VAL A 30 28.70 -1.43 -0.43
CA VAL A 30 27.82 -0.51 -1.21
C VAL A 30 26.33 -0.69 -0.90
N THR A 31 25.95 -1.83 -0.34
CA THR A 31 24.56 -2.14 0.03
C THR A 31 24.14 -1.64 1.41
N VAL A 32 25.09 -1.09 2.21
CA VAL A 32 24.78 -0.58 3.56
C VAL A 32 23.83 0.62 3.47
N GLY A 33 22.77 0.60 4.27
CA GLY A 33 21.75 1.66 4.25
C GLY A 33 20.73 1.53 3.12
N THR A 34 20.74 0.42 2.38
CA THR A 34 19.75 0.12 1.33
C THR A 34 18.91 -1.10 1.70
N ILE A 35 17.87 -1.39 0.95
CA ILE A 35 17.08 -2.63 1.14
C ILE A 35 17.92 -3.90 0.91
N PHE A 36 19.06 -3.79 0.22
CA PHE A 36 19.99 -4.90 -0.07
C PHE A 36 20.97 -5.17 1.07
N HIS A 37 20.92 -4.41 2.16
CA HIS A 37 21.82 -4.58 3.31
C HIS A 37 21.79 -6.02 3.85
N GLN A 38 22.98 -6.58 4.07
CA GLN A 38 23.17 -7.97 4.55
C GLN A 38 22.49 -9.04 3.67
N THR A 39 22.35 -8.79 2.36
CA THR A 39 21.89 -9.83 1.44
C THR A 39 23.04 -10.75 1.05
N HIS A 40 22.75 -12.07 0.99
CA HIS A 40 23.60 -13.08 0.38
C HIS A 40 23.07 -13.49 -1.01
N ILE A 41 21.99 -12.87 -1.47
CA ILE A 41 21.36 -13.14 -2.75
C ILE A 41 21.89 -12.15 -3.76
N GLU A 42 22.22 -12.64 -4.95
CA GLU A 42 22.74 -11.85 -6.06
C GLU A 42 21.79 -10.69 -6.42
N LEU A 43 22.34 -9.50 -6.69
CA LEU A 43 21.55 -8.32 -7.01
C LEU A 43 20.73 -8.50 -8.29
N GLN A 44 21.18 -9.30 -9.25
CA GLN A 44 20.42 -9.65 -10.45
C GLN A 44 19.06 -10.27 -10.11
N LYS A 45 19.02 -11.18 -9.12
CA LYS A 45 17.77 -11.79 -8.64
C LYS A 45 16.86 -10.77 -7.93
N TRP A 46 17.44 -9.80 -7.24
CA TRP A 46 16.69 -8.69 -6.66
C TRP A 46 16.05 -7.82 -7.74
N PHE A 47 16.81 -7.44 -8.76
CA PHE A 47 16.30 -6.60 -9.86
C PHE A 47 15.21 -7.32 -10.66
N LEU A 48 15.41 -8.61 -10.93
CA LEU A 48 14.36 -9.44 -11.54
C LEU A 48 13.09 -9.46 -10.70
N LEU A 49 13.22 -9.70 -9.38
CA LEU A 49 12.08 -9.70 -8.46
C LEU A 49 11.34 -8.35 -8.43
N ILE A 50 12.08 -7.23 -8.41
CA ILE A 50 11.52 -5.88 -8.47
C ILE A 50 10.71 -5.71 -9.75
N SER A 51 11.29 -6.06 -10.91
CA SER A 51 10.59 -5.98 -12.19
C SER A 51 9.32 -6.84 -12.22
N LEU A 52 9.39 -8.09 -11.76
CA LEU A 52 8.23 -8.98 -11.67
C LEU A 52 7.14 -8.39 -10.76
N MET A 53 7.49 -7.79 -9.61
CA MET A 53 6.52 -7.19 -8.71
C MET A 53 5.87 -5.94 -9.30
N LEU A 54 6.62 -5.09 -10.00
CA LEU A 54 6.09 -3.87 -10.63
C LEU A 54 5.11 -4.20 -11.76
N ASN A 55 5.44 -5.20 -12.58
CA ASN A 55 4.62 -5.61 -13.73
C ASN A 55 3.40 -6.48 -13.34
N ALA A 56 3.36 -7.00 -12.12
CA ALA A 56 2.28 -7.88 -11.67
C ALA A 56 0.99 -7.10 -11.33
N LYS A 57 0.07 -6.98 -12.28
CA LYS A 57 -1.17 -6.17 -12.19
C LYS A 57 -2.02 -6.45 -10.94
N LYS A 58 -2.05 -7.68 -10.44
CA LYS A 58 -2.83 -8.11 -9.25
C LYS A 58 -1.94 -8.54 -8.08
N GLY A 59 -0.64 -8.30 -8.17
CA GLY A 59 0.35 -8.79 -7.23
C GLY A 59 0.98 -10.11 -7.67
N LEU A 60 2.05 -10.49 -6.98
CA LEU A 60 2.83 -11.71 -7.24
C LEU A 60 2.91 -12.54 -5.97
N SER A 61 2.61 -13.85 -6.05
CA SER A 61 2.77 -14.72 -4.89
C SER A 61 4.25 -15.03 -4.64
N SER A 62 4.65 -15.14 -3.37
CA SER A 62 6.03 -15.50 -3.03
C SER A 62 6.44 -16.90 -3.51
N CYS A 63 5.46 -17.83 -3.66
CA CYS A 63 5.73 -19.15 -4.20
C CYS A 63 6.04 -19.10 -5.71
N GLN A 64 5.34 -18.27 -6.47
CA GLN A 64 5.63 -18.08 -7.89
C GLN A 64 6.96 -17.35 -8.05
N ALA A 65 7.14 -16.21 -7.37
CA ALA A 65 8.37 -15.43 -7.42
C ALA A 65 9.61 -16.27 -7.06
N ALA A 66 9.48 -17.16 -6.07
CA ALA A 66 10.56 -18.07 -5.66
C ALA A 66 11.02 -18.99 -6.79
N ARG A 67 10.08 -19.50 -7.60
CA ARG A 67 10.41 -20.31 -8.78
C ARG A 67 11.05 -19.49 -9.88
N ASP A 68 10.51 -18.28 -10.11
CA ASP A 68 10.97 -17.41 -11.21
C ASP A 68 12.41 -16.90 -11.00
N ILE A 69 12.81 -16.67 -9.71
CA ILE A 69 14.16 -16.18 -9.37
C ILE A 69 15.08 -17.27 -8.81
N GLU A 70 14.61 -18.51 -8.71
CA GLU A 70 15.36 -19.65 -8.14
C GLU A 70 15.93 -19.39 -6.76
N VAL A 71 15.09 -18.91 -5.85
CA VAL A 71 15.41 -18.63 -4.43
C VAL A 71 14.36 -19.28 -3.55
N SER A 72 14.71 -19.65 -2.31
CA SER A 72 13.74 -20.23 -1.39
C SER A 72 12.54 -19.32 -1.18
N GLN A 73 11.33 -19.90 -1.00
CA GLN A 73 10.10 -19.13 -0.80
C GLN A 73 10.20 -18.20 0.41
N THR A 74 10.82 -18.64 1.51
CA THR A 74 10.99 -17.83 2.72
C THR A 74 11.87 -16.60 2.47
N SER A 75 12.99 -16.77 1.76
CA SER A 75 13.89 -15.67 1.38
C SER A 75 13.20 -14.72 0.41
N THR A 76 12.51 -15.25 -0.61
CA THR A 76 11.76 -14.45 -1.58
C THR A 76 10.66 -13.65 -0.89
N TRP A 77 9.92 -14.23 0.05
CA TRP A 77 8.92 -13.51 0.84
C TRP A 77 9.53 -12.35 1.64
N SER A 78 10.69 -12.58 2.26
CA SER A 78 11.43 -11.53 2.98
C SER A 78 11.90 -10.41 2.04
N MET A 79 12.43 -10.77 0.86
CA MET A 79 12.82 -9.81 -0.19
C MET A 79 11.63 -8.95 -0.62
N MET A 80 10.48 -9.57 -0.94
CA MET A 80 9.26 -8.88 -1.32
C MET A 80 8.76 -7.90 -0.24
N HIS A 81 8.94 -8.24 1.04
CA HIS A 81 8.59 -7.32 2.14
C HIS A 81 9.54 -6.11 2.22
N ARG A 82 10.83 -6.30 1.93
CA ARG A 82 11.78 -5.19 1.84
C ARG A 82 11.44 -4.27 0.65
N ILE A 83 11.08 -4.85 -0.50
CA ILE A 83 10.65 -4.10 -1.68
C ILE A 83 9.38 -3.28 -1.37
N ARG A 84 8.37 -3.89 -0.72
CA ARG A 84 7.15 -3.18 -0.30
C ARG A 84 7.41 -1.98 0.61
N LYS A 85 8.39 -2.06 1.49
CA LYS A 85 8.78 -0.91 2.34
C LYS A 85 9.27 0.28 1.51
N ALA A 86 9.93 0.04 0.39
CA ALA A 86 10.39 1.08 -0.52
C ALA A 86 9.26 1.65 -1.41
N MET A 87 8.13 0.96 -1.50
CA MET A 87 6.92 1.40 -2.21
C MET A 87 6.02 2.29 -1.35
N LYS A 88 6.46 2.65 -0.14
CA LYS A 88 5.71 3.55 0.72
C LYS A 88 5.54 4.93 0.08
N ASP A 89 4.41 5.55 0.38
CA ASP A 89 4.03 6.90 -0.09
C ASP A 89 5.13 7.95 0.17
N ASP A 90 5.29 8.86 -0.78
CA ASP A 90 6.23 9.98 -0.78
C ASP A 90 5.76 11.22 0.02
N ASN A 91 4.62 11.11 0.73
CA ASN A 91 3.94 12.18 1.46
C ASN A 91 3.41 13.34 0.57
N SER A 92 3.27 13.15 -0.75
CA SER A 92 2.57 14.12 -1.61
C SER A 92 1.12 14.32 -1.14
N LEU A 93 0.57 15.52 -1.26
CA LEU A 93 -0.83 15.76 -0.89
C LEU A 93 -1.74 15.55 -2.10
N LEU A 94 -2.89 14.95 -1.87
CA LEU A 94 -3.98 14.86 -2.85
C LEU A 94 -4.66 16.23 -3.00
N SER A 95 -5.15 16.55 -4.20
CA SER A 95 -5.80 17.83 -4.49
C SER A 95 -7.02 17.67 -5.41
N GLY A 96 -7.80 18.75 -5.60
CA GLY A 96 -8.98 18.73 -6.47
C GLY A 96 -10.13 17.92 -5.87
N ILE A 97 -10.77 17.04 -6.63
CA ILE A 97 -11.90 16.22 -6.17
C ILE A 97 -11.34 14.94 -5.56
N VAL A 98 -11.49 14.78 -4.26
CA VAL A 98 -11.01 13.64 -3.49
C VAL A 98 -12.18 12.83 -2.96
N GLU A 99 -12.24 11.56 -3.31
CA GLU A 99 -13.21 10.58 -2.79
C GLU A 99 -12.60 9.86 -1.59
N MET A 100 -13.36 9.71 -0.51
CA MET A 100 -12.93 9.01 0.70
C MET A 100 -13.96 7.97 1.12
N ASP A 101 -13.49 6.77 1.46
CA ASP A 101 -14.33 5.65 1.88
C ASP A 101 -13.53 4.70 2.78
N GLU A 102 -14.23 3.79 3.45
CA GLU A 102 -13.64 2.70 4.20
C GLU A 102 -14.05 1.34 3.65
N THR A 103 -13.11 0.40 3.68
CA THR A 103 -13.37 -0.99 3.32
C THR A 103 -12.85 -1.95 4.39
N TYR A 104 -13.27 -3.22 4.33
CA TYR A 104 -12.94 -4.23 5.33
C TYR A 104 -12.22 -5.40 4.66
N VAL A 105 -10.96 -5.61 5.06
CA VAL A 105 -10.06 -6.63 4.51
C VAL A 105 -9.86 -7.76 5.51
N GLY A 106 -9.99 -9.00 5.05
CA GLY A 106 -9.78 -10.21 5.86
C GLY A 106 -10.53 -11.41 5.29
N GLY A 107 -10.17 -12.59 5.77
CA GLY A 107 -10.78 -13.86 5.35
C GLY A 107 -12.23 -14.02 5.82
N LYS A 108 -12.92 -15.01 5.25
CA LYS A 108 -14.21 -15.48 5.77
C LYS A 108 -14.00 -16.12 7.15
N PRO A 109 -14.90 -15.90 8.12
CA PRO A 109 -14.90 -16.68 9.36
C PRO A 109 -14.99 -18.16 9.03
N ARG A 110 -14.19 -19.00 9.73
CA ARG A 110 -14.35 -20.45 9.62
C ARG A 110 -15.76 -20.78 10.12
N LYS A 111 -16.49 -21.64 9.38
CA LYS A 111 -17.71 -22.24 9.89
C LYS A 111 -17.33 -23.03 11.13
N GLN A 112 -17.94 -22.77 12.27
CA GLN A 112 -17.82 -23.64 13.43
C GLN A 112 -18.46 -24.97 13.06
N ASN A 113 -17.81 -26.10 13.34
CA ASN A 113 -18.42 -27.40 13.21
C ASN A 113 -19.63 -27.44 14.15
N LYS A 114 -20.81 -27.29 13.59
CA LYS A 114 -22.05 -27.50 14.35
C LYS A 114 -22.19 -28.99 14.60
N LYS A 115 -22.23 -29.34 15.85
CA LYS A 115 -22.91 -30.54 16.32
C LYS A 115 -24.39 -30.14 16.39
N ASP A 116 -25.20 -30.87 15.66
CA ASP A 116 -26.68 -30.88 15.67
C ASP A 116 -27.49 -29.75 15.02
N ASP A 117 -28.30 -30.15 14.15
CA ASP A 117 -29.69 -29.93 13.63
C ASP A 117 -30.38 -28.55 13.72
N ASP A 118 -29.74 -27.44 13.97
CA ASP A 118 -30.41 -26.14 13.82
C ASP A 118 -29.92 -25.38 12.58
N ASP A 119 -30.71 -25.39 11.53
CA ASP A 119 -30.44 -24.80 10.19
C ASP A 119 -30.44 -23.26 10.16
N LYS A 120 -30.40 -22.61 11.32
CA LYS A 120 -30.32 -21.15 11.46
C LYS A 120 -28.89 -20.69 11.71
N THR A 121 -28.03 -20.75 10.69
CA THR A 121 -26.77 -20.03 10.72
C THR A 121 -27.07 -18.53 10.78
N PRO A 122 -26.70 -17.79 11.82
CA PRO A 122 -26.91 -16.35 11.84
C PRO A 122 -26.20 -15.72 10.64
N PRO A 123 -26.81 -14.72 9.99
CA PRO A 123 -26.20 -14.08 8.83
C PRO A 123 -24.83 -13.55 9.18
N THR A 124 -23.85 -13.78 8.30
CA THR A 124 -22.48 -13.27 8.50
C THR A 124 -22.53 -11.75 8.55
N PRO A 125 -22.09 -11.10 9.64
CA PRO A 125 -22.16 -9.65 9.76
C PRO A 125 -21.38 -8.98 8.62
N ARG A 126 -21.93 -7.88 8.08
CA ARG A 126 -21.35 -7.08 7.00
C ARG A 126 -20.85 -5.74 7.55
N GLY A 127 -19.95 -5.09 6.80
CA GLY A 127 -19.41 -3.77 7.15
C GLY A 127 -18.69 -3.77 8.49
N ARG A 128 -18.99 -2.80 9.34
CA ARG A 128 -18.35 -2.54 10.64
C ARG A 128 -18.54 -3.64 11.68
N ALA A 129 -19.59 -4.42 11.57
CA ALA A 129 -19.85 -5.55 12.47
C ALA A 129 -18.91 -6.74 12.24
N THR A 130 -18.15 -6.76 11.16
CA THR A 130 -17.22 -7.88 10.83
C THR A 130 -15.99 -7.91 11.73
N LYS A 131 -15.34 -9.07 11.85
CA LYS A 131 -14.02 -9.21 12.49
C LYS A 131 -12.85 -8.82 11.58
N LYS A 132 -13.14 -8.32 10.37
CA LYS A 132 -12.11 -7.90 9.38
C LYS A 132 -11.42 -6.61 9.82
N THR A 133 -10.25 -6.37 9.26
CA THR A 133 -9.48 -5.14 9.50
C THR A 133 -10.03 -4.02 8.62
N PRO A 134 -10.41 -2.86 9.19
CA PRO A 134 -10.79 -1.70 8.41
C PRO A 134 -9.56 -1.15 7.67
N VAL A 135 -9.81 -0.66 6.47
CA VAL A 135 -8.84 0.09 5.66
C VAL A 135 -9.54 1.36 5.22
N VAL A 136 -8.94 2.50 5.52
CA VAL A 136 -9.42 3.82 5.09
C VAL A 136 -8.60 4.27 3.91
N GLY A 137 -9.23 4.86 2.90
CA GLY A 137 -8.54 5.36 1.73
C GLY A 137 -9.17 6.61 1.15
N MET A 138 -8.35 7.29 0.36
CA MET A 138 -8.72 8.48 -0.40
C MET A 138 -8.16 8.39 -1.80
N VAL A 139 -8.93 8.78 -2.79
CA VAL A 139 -8.53 8.82 -4.21
C VAL A 139 -8.81 10.21 -4.76
N GLU A 140 -7.80 10.83 -5.32
CA GLU A 140 -7.95 11.99 -6.19
C GLU A 140 -8.47 11.53 -7.54
N ARG A 141 -9.54 12.13 -8.06
CA ARG A 141 -10.09 11.78 -9.37
C ARG A 141 -9.09 12.01 -10.49
N GLY A 142 -8.78 10.95 -11.23
CA GLY A 142 -7.74 10.99 -12.27
C GLY A 142 -6.31 10.97 -11.73
N GLY A 143 -6.12 11.14 -10.43
CA GLY A 143 -4.83 11.26 -9.75
C GLY A 143 -4.47 10.04 -8.88
N ASN A 144 -3.91 10.31 -7.73
CA ASN A 144 -3.30 9.36 -6.83
C ASN A 144 -4.27 8.80 -5.78
N VAL A 145 -3.88 7.70 -5.15
CA VAL A 145 -4.59 7.06 -4.05
C VAL A 145 -3.69 6.98 -2.83
N LYS A 146 -4.28 7.14 -1.65
CA LYS A 146 -3.66 6.89 -0.36
C LYS A 146 -4.58 6.04 0.49
N ALA A 147 -4.06 4.99 1.09
CA ALA A 147 -4.84 4.13 1.97
C ALA A 147 -3.96 3.58 3.09
N LYS A 148 -4.58 3.24 4.21
CA LYS A 148 -3.92 2.59 5.35
C LYS A 148 -4.89 1.69 6.11
N SER A 149 -4.36 0.67 6.76
CA SER A 149 -5.13 -0.08 7.74
C SER A 149 -5.35 0.73 9.01
N THR A 150 -6.44 0.45 9.71
CA THR A 150 -6.77 1.13 10.96
C THR A 150 -7.44 0.15 11.93
N SER A 151 -7.57 0.55 13.18
CA SER A 151 -8.38 -0.21 14.14
C SER A 151 -9.84 0.21 14.06
N LYS A 152 -10.75 -0.66 14.53
CA LYS A 152 -12.18 -0.31 14.60
C LYS A 152 -12.47 0.86 15.54
N PHE A 153 -11.59 1.11 16.51
CA PHE A 153 -11.69 2.21 17.46
C PHE A 153 -11.24 3.55 16.87
N GLU A 154 -10.50 3.51 15.75
CA GLU A 154 -9.97 4.67 15.02
C GLU A 154 -10.82 5.02 13.79
N LEU A 155 -12.15 4.81 13.86
CA LEU A 155 -13.12 5.18 12.82
C LEU A 155 -14.02 6.32 13.30
N ALA A 156 -13.50 7.19 14.16
CA ALA A 156 -14.19 8.38 14.62
C ALA A 156 -13.82 9.59 13.75
N PHE A 157 -14.63 10.65 13.82
CA PHE A 157 -14.37 11.91 13.11
C PHE A 157 -12.94 12.43 13.31
N LYS A 158 -12.42 12.37 14.55
CA LYS A 158 -11.06 12.84 14.88
C LYS A 158 -9.98 12.13 14.09
N ASP A 159 -10.13 10.83 13.88
CA ASP A 159 -9.16 10.00 13.16
C ASP A 159 -9.23 10.25 11.67
N PHE A 160 -10.43 10.37 11.11
CA PHE A 160 -10.62 10.79 9.72
C PHE A 160 -10.09 12.20 9.48
N LEU A 161 -10.33 13.14 10.38
CA LEU A 161 -9.81 14.49 10.29
C LEU A 161 -8.27 14.52 10.27
N LYS A 162 -7.63 13.72 11.14
CA LYS A 162 -6.18 13.57 11.12
C LYS A 162 -5.69 12.99 9.78
N PHE A 163 -6.37 11.99 9.25
CA PHE A 163 -6.03 11.37 7.98
C PHE A 163 -6.21 12.35 6.80
N VAL A 164 -7.30 13.11 6.76
CA VAL A 164 -7.55 14.16 5.76
C VAL A 164 -6.44 15.20 5.80
N ARG A 165 -6.17 15.81 6.96
CA ARG A 165 -5.17 16.87 7.09
C ARG A 165 -3.75 16.44 6.74
N SER A 166 -3.41 15.17 6.92
CA SER A 166 -2.08 14.67 6.61
C SER A 166 -1.91 14.25 5.14
N ASN A 167 -3.00 14.13 4.36
CA ASN A 167 -2.95 13.56 3.02
C ASN A 167 -3.63 14.40 1.94
N ILE A 168 -4.37 15.45 2.30
CA ILE A 168 -5.10 16.31 1.36
C ILE A 168 -4.61 17.76 1.49
N ASP A 169 -4.42 18.45 0.36
CA ASP A 169 -4.33 19.90 0.32
C ASP A 169 -5.73 20.49 0.54
N VAL A 170 -6.04 20.78 1.80
CA VAL A 170 -7.38 21.24 2.23
C VAL A 170 -7.83 22.53 1.53
N ALA A 171 -6.87 23.38 1.15
CA ALA A 171 -7.18 24.67 0.50
C ALA A 171 -7.61 24.50 -0.98
N LYS A 172 -7.21 23.39 -1.63
CA LYS A 172 -7.42 23.15 -3.06
C LYS A 172 -8.32 21.96 -3.33
N SER A 173 -9.02 21.43 -2.31
CA SER A 173 -9.74 20.17 -2.46
C SER A 173 -11.19 20.25 -2.06
N ILE A 174 -11.99 19.39 -2.69
CA ILE A 174 -13.38 19.07 -2.36
C ILE A 174 -13.41 17.61 -1.95
N LEU A 175 -14.01 17.30 -0.80
CA LEU A 175 -14.14 15.94 -0.30
C LEU A 175 -15.52 15.37 -0.64
N ILE A 176 -15.54 14.16 -1.18
CA ILE A 176 -16.76 13.39 -1.41
C ILE A 176 -16.68 12.10 -0.59
N THR A 177 -17.74 11.81 0.18
CA THR A 177 -17.83 10.61 1.01
C THR A 177 -19.19 9.93 0.88
N ASP A 178 -19.33 8.75 1.49
CA ASP A 178 -20.63 8.15 1.75
C ASP A 178 -21.39 8.89 2.90
N GLU A 179 -22.60 8.41 3.25
CA GLU A 179 -23.46 8.98 4.32
C GLU A 179 -22.99 8.62 5.74
N TYR A 180 -21.78 8.11 5.95
CA TYR A 180 -21.37 7.76 7.29
C TYR A 180 -21.33 8.96 8.24
N LYS A 181 -22.02 8.83 9.39
CA LYS A 181 -22.18 9.91 10.39
C LYS A 181 -20.86 10.53 10.87
N ALA A 182 -19.74 9.78 10.82
CA ALA A 182 -18.43 10.32 11.20
C ALA A 182 -17.89 11.36 10.22
N TYR A 183 -18.44 11.44 9.00
CA TYR A 183 -18.07 12.45 8.01
C TYR A 183 -18.87 13.75 8.13
N ASN A 184 -20.02 13.77 8.85
CA ASN A 184 -20.95 14.90 8.91
C ASN A 184 -20.37 16.23 9.43
N LYS A 185 -19.15 16.22 9.98
CA LYS A 185 -18.47 17.44 10.47
C LYS A 185 -17.31 17.85 9.57
N MET A 186 -17.09 17.17 8.42
CA MET A 186 -16.00 17.49 7.50
C MET A 186 -16.22 18.82 6.76
N ASP A 187 -17.48 19.25 6.59
CA ASP A 187 -17.88 20.55 6.07
C ASP A 187 -17.22 21.73 6.79
N LYS A 188 -16.83 21.56 8.07
CA LYS A 188 -16.11 22.58 8.85
C LYS A 188 -14.64 22.72 8.48
N VAL A 189 -14.10 21.81 7.67
CA VAL A 189 -12.67 21.72 7.37
C VAL A 189 -12.39 22.05 5.90
N LEU A 190 -13.21 21.51 4.99
CA LEU A 190 -13.12 21.74 3.55
C LEU A 190 -14.51 21.52 2.92
N PRO A 191 -14.77 22.00 1.69
CA PRO A 191 -16.00 21.71 0.98
C PRO A 191 -16.24 20.21 0.94
N HIS A 192 -17.36 19.76 1.50
CA HIS A 192 -17.69 18.34 1.67
C HIS A 192 -19.08 18.04 1.12
N TYR A 193 -19.17 16.98 0.34
CA TYR A 193 -20.42 16.45 -0.22
C TYR A 193 -20.54 14.97 0.15
N SER A 194 -21.75 14.54 0.52
CA SER A 194 -22.04 13.13 0.79
C SER A 194 -23.02 12.58 -0.23
N ILE A 195 -22.84 11.31 -0.62
CA ILE A 195 -23.76 10.60 -1.51
C ILE A 195 -24.46 9.48 -0.77
N ASN A 196 -25.77 9.34 -1.05
CA ASN A 196 -26.58 8.24 -0.54
C ASN A 196 -26.70 7.11 -1.58
N HIS A 197 -25.86 6.09 -1.48
CA HIS A 197 -25.88 4.94 -2.38
C HIS A 197 -27.18 4.13 -2.35
N SER A 198 -28.04 4.30 -1.34
CA SER A 198 -29.35 3.64 -1.31
C SER A 198 -30.37 4.30 -2.21
N LYS A 199 -30.14 5.55 -2.62
CA LYS A 199 -31.04 6.33 -3.45
C LYS A 199 -30.48 6.62 -4.85
N GLU A 200 -29.19 6.94 -4.93
CA GLU A 200 -28.54 7.38 -6.18
C GLU A 200 -27.08 6.90 -6.22
N TYR A 201 -26.65 6.37 -7.39
CA TYR A 201 -25.23 6.00 -7.61
C TYR A 201 -24.38 7.19 -8.01
N SER A 202 -24.98 8.23 -8.56
CA SER A 202 -24.30 9.49 -8.96
C SER A 202 -25.33 10.60 -9.03
N ASN A 203 -25.02 11.75 -8.46
CA ASN A 203 -25.82 12.96 -8.54
C ASN A 203 -24.93 14.13 -8.96
N ASN A 204 -25.15 14.66 -10.18
CA ASN A 204 -24.43 15.82 -10.74
C ASN A 204 -22.90 15.73 -10.59
N GLY A 205 -22.32 14.54 -10.81
CA GLY A 205 -20.88 14.31 -10.68
C GLY A 205 -20.41 13.98 -9.26
N ILE A 206 -21.29 13.94 -8.27
CA ILE A 206 -20.99 13.46 -6.91
C ILE A 206 -21.14 11.94 -6.92
N HIS A 207 -20.04 11.22 -6.72
CA HIS A 207 -19.97 9.76 -6.64
C HIS A 207 -18.67 9.32 -5.95
N THR A 208 -18.57 8.05 -5.55
CA THR A 208 -17.38 7.42 -4.96
C THR A 208 -16.83 6.28 -5.81
N ASN A 209 -17.08 6.30 -7.12
CA ASN A 209 -16.74 5.20 -8.03
C ASN A 209 -15.22 4.97 -8.14
N SER A 210 -14.40 6.02 -8.00
CA SER A 210 -12.94 5.90 -8.13
C SER A 210 -12.36 5.12 -6.95
N ILE A 211 -12.78 5.43 -5.73
CA ILE A 211 -12.31 4.71 -4.53
C ILE A 211 -12.87 3.29 -4.49
N GLU A 212 -14.11 3.06 -4.93
CA GLU A 212 -14.70 1.72 -5.06
C GLU A 212 -13.92 0.86 -6.08
N GLY A 213 -13.54 1.47 -7.22
CA GLY A 213 -12.67 0.85 -8.21
C GLY A 213 -11.34 0.41 -7.63
N PHE A 214 -10.70 1.25 -6.82
CA PHE A 214 -9.47 0.90 -6.11
C PHE A 214 -9.69 -0.24 -5.11
N TRP A 215 -10.78 -0.22 -4.32
CA TRP A 215 -11.12 -1.31 -3.41
C TRP A 215 -11.34 -2.63 -4.13
N ALA A 216 -11.94 -2.61 -5.31
CA ALA A 216 -12.12 -3.80 -6.13
C ALA A 216 -10.77 -4.39 -6.57
N ILE A 217 -9.77 -3.56 -6.91
CA ILE A 217 -8.42 -3.99 -7.26
C ILE A 217 -7.73 -4.60 -6.04
N LEU A 218 -7.72 -3.89 -4.91
CA LEU A 218 -7.12 -4.34 -3.66
C LEU A 218 -7.69 -5.68 -3.17
N LYS A 219 -9.02 -5.78 -3.11
CA LYS A 219 -9.70 -7.01 -2.66
C LYS A 219 -9.44 -8.20 -3.58
N ARG A 220 -9.49 -8.00 -4.91
CA ARG A 220 -9.16 -9.06 -5.88
C ARG A 220 -7.72 -9.53 -5.76
N GLY A 221 -6.77 -8.63 -5.52
CA GLY A 221 -5.38 -8.98 -5.29
C GLY A 221 -5.20 -9.76 -3.99
N ILE A 222 -5.74 -9.26 -2.87
CA ILE A 222 -5.61 -9.95 -1.58
C ILE A 222 -6.30 -11.33 -1.59
N MET A 223 -7.53 -11.40 -2.09
CA MET A 223 -8.31 -12.65 -2.07
C MET A 223 -7.84 -13.64 -3.13
N GLY A 224 -7.52 -13.16 -4.34
CA GLY A 224 -7.20 -14.02 -5.48
C GLY A 224 -5.72 -14.41 -5.55
N GLN A 225 -4.80 -13.52 -5.16
CA GLN A 225 -3.36 -13.75 -5.31
C GLN A 225 -2.68 -14.19 -4.01
N PHE A 226 -3.03 -13.54 -2.90
CA PHE A 226 -2.41 -13.81 -1.60
C PHE A 226 -3.27 -14.69 -0.69
N HIS A 227 -4.56 -14.88 -1.02
CA HIS A 227 -5.57 -15.60 -0.25
C HIS A 227 -5.82 -15.02 1.13
N TRP A 228 -4.77 -14.71 1.88
CA TRP A 228 -4.84 -14.12 3.21
C TRP A 228 -3.58 -13.32 3.53
N VAL A 229 -3.77 -12.17 4.17
CA VAL A 229 -2.70 -11.31 4.68
C VAL A 229 -2.95 -11.02 6.15
N SER A 230 -1.95 -11.20 6.99
CA SER A 230 -2.08 -10.90 8.42
C SER A 230 -2.18 -9.39 8.67
N LYS A 231 -2.84 -9.00 9.75
CA LYS A 231 -2.95 -7.59 10.15
C LYS A 231 -1.59 -6.90 10.25
N LYS A 232 -0.58 -7.62 10.77
CA LYS A 232 0.79 -7.12 10.95
C LYS A 232 1.44 -6.65 9.63
N HIS A 233 1.11 -7.28 8.53
CA HIS A 233 1.72 -7.04 7.23
C HIS A 233 0.79 -6.33 6.24
N LEU A 234 -0.48 -6.08 6.63
CA LEU A 234 -1.50 -5.57 5.73
C LEU A 234 -1.10 -4.23 5.09
N ASP A 235 -0.52 -3.31 5.86
CA ASP A 235 -0.10 -2.00 5.32
C ASP A 235 0.93 -2.13 4.21
N LEU A 236 1.89 -3.06 4.30
CA LEU A 236 2.87 -3.29 3.24
C LEU A 236 2.22 -3.71 1.91
N TYR A 237 1.12 -4.45 1.97
CA TYR A 237 0.37 -4.82 0.76
C TYR A 237 -0.49 -3.65 0.28
N ILE A 238 -1.08 -2.88 1.18
CA ILE A 238 -1.81 -1.66 0.82
C ILE A 238 -0.86 -0.68 0.11
N ASP A 239 0.33 -0.44 0.65
CA ASP A 239 1.36 0.42 0.06
C ASP A 239 1.74 -0.06 -1.35
N GLU A 240 1.92 -1.37 -1.57
CA GLU A 240 2.18 -1.95 -2.91
C GLU A 240 1.04 -1.66 -3.89
N PHE A 241 -0.23 -1.78 -3.47
CA PHE A 241 -1.38 -1.49 -4.32
C PHE A 241 -1.53 0.00 -4.60
N CYS A 242 -1.33 0.86 -3.60
CA CYS A 242 -1.31 2.32 -3.77
C CYS A 242 -0.21 2.73 -4.75
N TYR A 243 1.02 2.24 -4.55
CA TYR A 243 2.15 2.55 -5.40
C TYR A 243 1.88 2.21 -6.87
N ARG A 244 1.39 1.00 -7.15
CA ARG A 244 1.06 0.59 -8.52
C ARG A 244 -0.11 1.37 -9.12
N TYR A 245 -1.11 1.72 -8.33
CA TYR A 245 -2.21 2.56 -8.79
C TYR A 245 -1.71 3.97 -9.16
N ASN A 246 -0.85 4.55 -8.34
CA ASN A 246 -0.28 5.88 -8.55
C ASN A 246 0.67 5.90 -9.76
N ALA A 247 1.41 4.82 -9.99
CA ALA A 247 2.33 4.68 -11.12
C ALA A 247 1.67 4.24 -12.44
N ARG A 248 0.34 4.00 -12.49
CA ARG A 248 -0.35 3.37 -13.63
C ARG A 248 -0.24 4.10 -14.98
N ASN A 249 0.00 5.40 -14.94
CA ASN A 249 0.11 6.24 -16.13
C ASN A 249 1.57 6.52 -16.51
N ASN A 250 2.53 6.05 -15.71
CA ASN A 250 3.95 6.28 -15.95
C ASN A 250 4.55 5.15 -16.81
N ASN A 251 5.63 5.47 -17.52
CA ASN A 251 6.39 4.46 -18.27
C ASN A 251 7.06 3.48 -17.30
N GLU A 252 7.09 2.19 -17.64
CA GLU A 252 7.64 1.12 -16.79
C GLU A 252 9.11 1.36 -16.40
N SER A 253 9.94 1.90 -17.31
CA SER A 253 11.34 2.23 -17.02
C SER A 253 11.45 3.33 -15.95
N VAL A 254 10.61 4.35 -16.02
CA VAL A 254 10.57 5.45 -15.03
C VAL A 254 10.11 4.92 -13.67
N VAL A 255 9.10 4.05 -13.65
CA VAL A 255 8.61 3.42 -12.41
C VAL A 255 9.70 2.55 -11.78
N PHE A 256 10.42 1.78 -12.59
CA PHE A 256 11.52 0.94 -12.10
C PHE A 256 12.67 1.78 -11.52
N GLU A 257 13.10 2.82 -12.22
CA GLU A 257 14.15 3.73 -11.75
C GLU A 257 13.76 4.44 -10.45
N HIS A 258 12.54 4.99 -10.38
CA HIS A 258 12.01 5.62 -9.18
C HIS A 258 11.95 4.64 -8.00
N THR A 259 11.51 3.40 -8.25
CA THR A 259 11.49 2.35 -7.23
C THR A 259 12.90 2.04 -6.73
N LEU A 260 13.89 1.91 -7.62
CA LEU A 260 15.27 1.68 -7.22
C LEU A 260 15.83 2.83 -6.38
N ASN A 261 15.57 4.08 -6.77
CA ASN A 261 16.01 5.25 -6.01
C ASN A 261 15.45 5.24 -4.59
N ASN A 262 14.17 4.90 -4.41
CA ASN A 262 13.57 4.75 -3.08
C ASN A 262 14.21 3.62 -2.26
N MET A 263 14.67 2.54 -2.93
CA MET A 263 15.34 1.41 -2.27
C MET A 263 16.77 1.73 -1.80
N LEU A 264 17.40 2.72 -2.41
CA LEU A 264 18.75 3.16 -2.04
C LEU A 264 18.75 4.17 -0.89
N LEU A 265 17.58 4.75 -0.53
CA LEU A 265 17.43 5.80 0.48
C LEU A 265 16.86 5.30 1.82
N LEU A 266 16.62 4.00 1.96
CA LEU A 266 16.12 3.36 3.18
C LEU A 266 17.28 3.01 4.09
#